data_d02c5bd514dea7bcdb2d81d4922d8137
#
_entry.id   d02c5bd514dea7bcdb2d81d4922d8137
#
_cell.length_a   1.000
_cell.length_b   1.000
_cell.length_c   1.000
_cell.angle_alpha   90.00
_cell.angle_beta   90.00
_cell.angle_gamma   90.00
#
_symmetry.space_group_name_H-M   'P 1'
#
loop_
_entity.id
_entity.type
_entity.pdbx_description
1 polymer ?
#
loop_
_entity_poly.entity_id
_entity_poly.type
_entity_poly.pdbx_seq_one_letter_code
_entity_poly.pdbx_strand_id
1 'polypeptide(L)'
;MRYLKTGLFLLSLGPLARLIWLGVDDGLGANPVEFITRSTGTWALVFLCITLAMTPLRLLTKWPTWIKLRGMFGLFTFFYAVLHFSIWLWLDQNFDLSAMLKDVLRRPFITMGFAALVLMTPLAMTSSHWAQRALGRKWSTLHKTIYAIAVLAILHYWWHKAGKNDIDTVAIYAAVIVFLLCFRIPFFRKRL
;
A
#
# COMPACT_ATOMS: atom_id res chain seq x y z
N MET A 1 -0.49 16.38 -19.33
CA MET A 1 -0.58 15.00 -18.81
C MET A 1 0.79 14.35 -18.58
N ARG A 2 1.69 14.36 -19.56
CA ARG A 2 3.02 13.73 -19.43
C ARG A 2 3.83 14.35 -18.26
N TYR A 3 4.00 15.66 -18.24
CA TYR A 3 4.73 16.37 -17.17
C TYR A 3 4.13 16.18 -15.78
N LEU A 4 2.79 16.23 -15.66
CA LEU A 4 2.11 15.97 -14.39
C LEU A 4 2.41 14.55 -13.88
N LYS A 5 2.31 13.54 -14.75
CA LYS A 5 2.59 12.16 -14.39
C LYS A 5 4.05 11.97 -13.98
N THR A 6 5.00 12.58 -14.71
CA THR A 6 6.43 12.53 -14.36
C THR A 6 6.71 13.22 -13.02
N GLY A 7 6.14 14.41 -12.79
CA GLY A 7 6.29 15.11 -11.51
C GLY A 7 5.74 14.31 -10.33
N LEU A 8 4.53 13.74 -10.48
CA LEU A 8 3.94 12.89 -9.43
C LEU A 8 4.73 11.59 -9.21
N PHE A 9 5.30 11.01 -10.27
CA PHE A 9 6.18 9.86 -10.15
C PHE A 9 7.44 10.19 -9.33
N LEU A 10 8.11 11.29 -9.64
CA LEU A 10 9.29 11.74 -8.89
C LEU A 10 8.96 12.06 -7.44
N LEU A 11 7.84 12.76 -7.19
CA LEU A 11 7.35 13.03 -5.84
C LEU A 11 7.05 11.73 -5.06
N SER A 12 6.56 10.69 -5.73
CA SER A 12 6.30 9.40 -5.10
C SER A 12 7.56 8.65 -4.69
N LEU A 13 8.73 9.00 -5.24
CA LEU A 13 10.04 8.51 -4.79
C LEU A 13 10.61 9.34 -3.61
N GLY A 14 10.03 10.49 -3.30
CA GLY A 14 10.48 11.38 -2.23
C GLY A 14 10.66 10.70 -0.88
N PRO A 15 9.72 9.86 -0.42
CA PRO A 15 9.88 9.13 0.83
C PRO A 15 11.12 8.21 0.87
N LEU A 16 11.40 7.53 -0.23
CA LEU A 16 12.60 6.70 -0.35
C LEU A 16 13.87 7.55 -0.37
N ALA A 17 13.88 8.64 -1.14
CA ALA A 17 15.00 9.57 -1.18
C ALA A 17 15.27 10.17 0.21
N ARG A 18 14.22 10.51 0.97
CA ARG A 18 14.34 10.95 2.37
C ARG A 18 14.96 9.89 3.27
N LEU A 19 14.57 8.61 3.13
CA LEU A 19 15.14 7.52 3.92
C LEU A 19 16.63 7.32 3.61
N ILE A 20 17.00 7.37 2.33
CA ILE A 20 18.40 7.27 1.90
C ILE A 20 19.21 8.44 2.49
N TRP A 21 18.69 9.67 2.38
CA TRP A 21 19.33 10.85 2.95
C TRP A 21 19.58 10.71 4.45
N LEU A 22 18.54 10.33 5.22
CA LEU A 22 18.66 10.14 6.65
C LEU A 22 19.62 9.00 7.03
N GLY A 23 19.74 7.97 6.17
CA GLY A 23 20.71 6.89 6.37
C GLY A 23 22.15 7.33 6.16
N VAL A 24 22.40 8.31 5.29
CA VAL A 24 23.73 8.90 5.05
C VAL A 24 24.11 9.93 6.13
N ASP A 25 23.11 10.65 6.65
CA ASP A 25 23.29 11.76 7.61
C ASP A 25 23.11 11.31 9.07
N ASP A 26 23.19 10.01 9.36
CA ASP A 26 22.97 9.40 10.68
C ASP A 26 21.66 9.86 11.37
N GLY A 27 20.68 10.35 10.58
CA GLY A 27 19.42 10.90 11.04
C GLY A 27 18.32 9.85 11.31
N LEU A 28 18.63 8.54 11.25
CA LEU A 28 17.65 7.45 11.47
C LEU A 28 17.33 7.22 12.96
N GLY A 29 18.10 7.81 13.87
CA GLY A 29 17.89 7.71 15.32
C GLY A 29 18.43 6.41 15.92
N ALA A 30 18.01 6.12 17.17
CA ALA A 30 18.58 5.03 17.97
C ALA A 30 18.22 3.62 17.45
N ASN A 31 17.15 3.46 16.68
CA ASN A 31 16.76 2.19 16.07
C ASN A 31 16.47 2.36 14.57
N PRO A 32 17.53 2.37 13.73
CA PRO A 32 17.42 2.58 12.29
C PRO A 32 16.50 1.57 11.59
N VAL A 33 16.62 0.28 11.97
CA VAL A 33 15.82 -0.80 11.37
C VAL A 33 14.34 -0.58 11.59
N GLU A 34 13.93 -0.31 12.83
CA GLU A 34 12.53 -0.03 13.15
C GLU A 34 12.02 1.22 12.40
N PHE A 35 12.84 2.29 12.35
CA PHE A 35 12.49 3.52 11.65
C PHE A 35 12.23 3.30 10.16
N ILE A 36 13.14 2.60 9.45
CA ILE A 36 13.01 2.33 8.02
C ILE A 36 11.82 1.39 7.77
N THR A 37 11.68 0.33 8.57
CA THR A 37 10.57 -0.62 8.47
C THR A 37 9.22 0.09 8.65
N ARG A 38 9.06 0.91 9.67
CA ARG A 38 7.83 1.68 9.91
C ARG A 38 7.56 2.69 8.79
N SER A 39 8.58 3.41 8.35
CA SER A 39 8.43 4.41 7.30
C SER A 39 7.96 3.79 5.99
N THR A 40 8.58 2.70 5.54
CA THR A 40 8.19 2.01 4.30
C THR A 40 6.78 1.42 4.39
N GLY A 41 6.41 0.82 5.52
CA GLY A 41 5.04 0.33 5.76
C GLY A 41 4.00 1.45 5.75
N THR A 42 4.29 2.59 6.39
CA THR A 42 3.42 3.77 6.38
C THR A 42 3.22 4.30 4.96
N TRP A 43 4.28 4.42 4.16
CA TRP A 43 4.16 4.90 2.79
C TRP A 43 3.42 3.91 1.88
N ALA A 44 3.54 2.60 2.09
CA ALA A 44 2.69 1.62 1.42
C ALA A 44 1.21 1.89 1.71
N LEU A 45 0.84 2.14 2.97
CA LEU A 45 -0.52 2.45 3.39
C LEU A 45 -1.01 3.80 2.84
N VAL A 46 -0.17 4.84 2.86
CA VAL A 46 -0.48 6.15 2.26
C VAL A 46 -0.77 6.02 0.77
N PHE A 47 0.08 5.32 0.00
CA PHE A 47 -0.17 5.11 -1.43
C PHE A 47 -1.39 4.22 -1.69
N LEU A 48 -1.74 3.30 -0.80
CA LEU A 48 -3.00 2.57 -0.85
C LEU A 48 -4.19 3.53 -0.72
N CYS A 49 -4.17 4.42 0.27
CA CYS A 49 -5.19 5.45 0.45
C CYS A 49 -5.30 6.36 -0.78
N ILE A 50 -4.17 6.84 -1.33
CA ILE A 50 -4.14 7.66 -2.55
C ILE A 50 -4.74 6.88 -3.73
N THR A 51 -4.39 5.60 -3.90
CA THR A 51 -4.93 4.74 -4.96
C THR A 51 -6.45 4.58 -4.84
N LEU A 52 -6.95 4.41 -3.61
CA LEU A 52 -8.38 4.32 -3.34
C LEU A 52 -9.08 5.66 -3.56
N ALA A 53 -8.43 6.78 -3.26
CA ALA A 53 -8.99 8.13 -3.43
C ALA A 53 -9.19 8.53 -4.91
N MET A 54 -8.48 7.91 -5.86
CA MET A 54 -8.60 8.25 -7.28
C MET A 54 -10.03 8.08 -7.83
N THR A 55 -10.81 7.16 -7.28
CA THR A 55 -12.21 6.94 -7.71
C THR A 55 -13.14 8.04 -7.19
N PRO A 56 -13.22 8.34 -5.88
CA PRO A 56 -14.03 9.45 -5.39
C PRO A 56 -13.59 10.80 -5.98
N LEU A 57 -12.29 11.07 -6.14
CA LEU A 57 -11.83 12.30 -6.78
C LEU A 57 -12.36 12.45 -8.21
N ARG A 58 -12.37 11.37 -9.00
CA ARG A 58 -12.98 11.42 -10.34
C ARG A 58 -14.48 11.68 -10.28
N LEU A 59 -15.19 11.08 -9.33
CA LEU A 59 -16.65 11.26 -9.21
C LEU A 59 -16.99 12.71 -8.84
N LEU A 60 -16.25 13.29 -7.89
CA LEU A 60 -16.48 14.64 -7.37
C LEU A 60 -16.05 15.73 -8.38
N THR A 61 -14.87 15.59 -8.97
CA THR A 61 -14.31 16.62 -9.86
C THR A 61 -14.66 16.41 -11.33
N LYS A 62 -15.21 15.24 -11.69
CA LYS A 62 -15.49 14.81 -13.08
C LYS A 62 -14.24 14.77 -13.97
N TRP A 63 -13.05 14.90 -13.39
CA TRP A 63 -11.78 14.95 -14.14
C TRP A 63 -11.22 13.55 -14.42
N PRO A 64 -11.10 13.11 -15.70
CA PRO A 64 -10.72 11.73 -16.05
C PRO A 64 -9.25 11.40 -15.74
N THR A 65 -8.43 12.40 -15.48
CA THR A 65 -7.00 12.25 -15.16
C THR A 65 -6.76 11.39 -13.92
N TRP A 66 -7.63 11.48 -12.89
CA TRP A 66 -7.48 10.71 -11.67
C TRP A 66 -7.44 9.19 -11.91
N ILE A 67 -8.29 8.69 -12.80
CA ILE A 67 -8.30 7.26 -13.12
C ILE A 67 -7.01 6.81 -13.84
N LYS A 68 -6.43 7.68 -14.66
CA LYS A 68 -5.16 7.40 -15.36
C LYS A 68 -3.97 7.33 -14.40
N LEU A 69 -4.04 8.04 -13.26
CA LEU A 69 -3.01 8.03 -12.23
C LEU A 69 -3.15 6.85 -11.25
N ARG A 70 -4.35 6.25 -11.14
CA ARG A 70 -4.63 5.16 -10.19
C ARG A 70 -3.66 3.98 -10.34
N GLY A 71 -3.35 3.58 -11.57
CA GLY A 71 -2.42 2.47 -11.83
C GLY A 71 -1.01 2.76 -11.33
N MET A 72 -0.53 3.99 -11.52
CA MET A 72 0.78 4.44 -11.05
C MET A 72 0.86 4.40 -9.52
N PHE A 73 -0.11 4.97 -8.82
CA PHE A 73 -0.13 4.96 -7.35
C PHE A 73 -0.31 3.56 -6.76
N GLY A 74 -1.10 2.68 -7.45
CA GLY A 74 -1.20 1.28 -7.08
C GLY A 74 0.13 0.52 -7.19
N LEU A 75 0.94 0.83 -8.20
CA LEU A 75 2.29 0.30 -8.31
C LEU A 75 3.23 0.85 -7.24
N PHE A 76 3.10 2.12 -6.82
CA PHE A 76 3.83 2.65 -5.68
C PHE A 76 3.40 2.00 -4.35
N THR A 77 2.11 1.67 -4.17
CA THR A 77 1.65 0.86 -3.03
C THR A 77 2.42 -0.45 -2.97
N PHE A 78 2.49 -1.18 -4.09
CA PHE A 78 3.20 -2.45 -4.18
C PHE A 78 4.72 -2.27 -3.99
N PHE A 79 5.31 -1.26 -4.58
CA PHE A 79 6.74 -0.95 -4.45
C PHE A 79 7.15 -0.75 -2.98
N TYR A 80 6.42 0.10 -2.24
CA TYR A 80 6.71 0.32 -0.83
C TYR A 80 6.38 -0.89 0.05
N ALA A 81 5.38 -1.70 -0.31
CA ALA A 81 5.08 -2.96 0.38
C ALA A 81 6.20 -4.00 0.18
N VAL A 82 6.77 -4.09 -1.03
CA VAL A 82 7.93 -4.94 -1.31
C VAL A 82 9.15 -4.45 -0.54
N LEU A 83 9.43 -3.14 -0.53
CA LEU A 83 10.52 -2.58 0.28
C LEU A 83 10.36 -2.91 1.76
N HIS A 84 9.15 -2.70 2.32
CA HIS A 84 8.83 -3.03 3.71
C HIS A 84 9.09 -4.50 4.03
N PHE A 85 8.62 -5.39 3.16
CA PHE A 85 8.85 -6.83 3.31
C PHE A 85 10.33 -7.20 3.17
N SER A 86 11.06 -6.59 2.23
CA SER A 86 12.48 -6.86 2.00
C SER A 86 13.35 -6.43 3.18
N ILE A 87 13.00 -5.31 3.82
CA ILE A 87 13.68 -4.82 5.02
C ILE A 87 13.48 -5.81 6.17
N TRP A 88 12.26 -6.28 6.41
CA TRP A 88 11.95 -7.29 7.40
C TRP A 88 12.71 -8.61 7.11
N LEU A 89 12.70 -9.07 5.85
CA LEU A 89 13.38 -10.30 5.45
C LEU A 89 14.89 -10.20 5.65
N TRP A 90 15.48 -9.05 5.33
CA TRP A 90 16.93 -8.85 5.42
C TRP A 90 17.38 -8.54 6.84
N LEU A 91 16.80 -7.52 7.49
CA LEU A 91 17.33 -6.98 8.74
C LEU A 91 16.78 -7.68 9.98
N ASP A 92 15.55 -8.21 9.94
CA ASP A 92 14.97 -8.94 11.06
C ASP A 92 15.17 -10.45 10.96
N GLN A 93 15.09 -11.02 9.74
CA GLN A 93 15.16 -12.48 9.53
C GLN A 93 16.50 -12.95 8.99
N ASN A 94 17.45 -12.05 8.63
CA ASN A 94 18.75 -12.39 8.04
C ASN A 94 18.66 -13.41 6.88
N PHE A 95 17.59 -13.35 6.08
CA PHE A 95 17.25 -14.30 5.01
C PHE A 95 17.05 -15.75 5.48
N ASP A 96 16.82 -16.01 6.77
CA ASP A 96 16.44 -17.34 7.27
C ASP A 96 14.99 -17.65 6.89
N LEU A 97 14.81 -18.42 5.82
CA LEU A 97 13.50 -18.82 5.31
C LEU A 97 12.72 -19.68 6.31
N SER A 98 13.41 -20.46 7.16
CA SER A 98 12.76 -21.28 8.19
C SER A 98 12.17 -20.39 9.29
N ALA A 99 12.97 -19.43 9.78
CA ALA A 99 12.53 -18.44 10.77
C ALA A 99 11.39 -17.59 10.22
N MET A 100 11.51 -17.13 8.95
CA MET A 100 10.47 -16.38 8.26
C MET A 100 9.14 -17.13 8.19
N LEU A 101 9.17 -18.41 7.74
CA LEU A 101 7.96 -19.22 7.63
C LEU A 101 7.30 -19.44 8.99
N LYS A 102 8.11 -19.72 10.01
CA LYS A 102 7.64 -19.85 11.40
C LYS A 102 6.98 -18.57 11.91
N ASP A 103 7.57 -17.41 11.64
CA ASP A 103 7.01 -16.10 12.02
C ASP A 103 5.71 -15.80 11.28
N VAL A 104 5.64 -16.05 9.98
CA VAL A 104 4.40 -15.89 9.19
C VAL A 104 3.27 -16.76 9.73
N LEU A 105 3.55 -17.99 10.17
CA LEU A 105 2.54 -18.90 10.69
C LEU A 105 2.13 -18.61 12.15
N ARG A 106 3.04 -18.06 12.96
CA ARG A 106 2.82 -17.88 14.41
C ARG A 106 2.39 -16.48 14.82
N ARG A 107 2.71 -15.46 14.02
CA ARG A 107 2.41 -14.07 14.35
C ARG A 107 1.28 -13.53 13.43
N PRO A 108 0.04 -13.39 13.93
CA PRO A 108 -1.12 -13.03 13.10
C PRO A 108 -0.91 -11.74 12.30
N PHE A 109 -0.23 -10.74 12.86
CA PHE A 109 0.02 -9.49 12.14
C PHE A 109 0.94 -9.71 10.92
N ILE A 110 1.98 -10.56 11.03
CA ILE A 110 2.86 -10.88 9.89
C ILE A 110 2.07 -11.66 8.83
N THR A 111 1.25 -12.63 9.25
CA THR A 111 0.37 -13.39 8.35
C THR A 111 -0.53 -12.45 7.52
N MET A 112 -1.16 -11.45 8.15
CA MET A 112 -2.04 -10.49 7.44
C MET A 112 -1.26 -9.62 6.46
N GLY A 113 -0.06 -9.12 6.85
CA GLY A 113 0.81 -8.34 5.97
C GLY A 113 1.31 -9.16 4.78
N PHE A 114 1.74 -10.39 5.03
CA PHE A 114 2.19 -11.31 3.99
C PHE A 114 1.05 -11.68 3.02
N ALA A 115 -0.15 -11.98 3.53
CA ALA A 115 -1.32 -12.24 2.70
C ALA A 115 -1.69 -11.03 1.83
N ALA A 116 -1.62 -9.81 2.38
CA ALA A 116 -1.83 -8.59 1.60
C ALA A 116 -0.82 -8.45 0.46
N LEU A 117 0.48 -8.72 0.72
CA LEU A 117 1.54 -8.66 -0.29
C LEU A 117 1.32 -9.71 -1.39
N VAL A 118 0.98 -10.95 -1.02
CA VAL A 118 0.66 -12.03 -1.98
C VAL A 118 -0.51 -11.63 -2.88
N LEU A 119 -1.57 -11.04 -2.33
CA LEU A 119 -2.71 -10.56 -3.11
C LEU A 119 -2.35 -9.34 -3.98
N MET A 120 -1.44 -8.47 -3.56
CA MET A 120 -0.98 -7.33 -4.37
C MET A 120 -0.14 -7.76 -5.57
N THR A 121 0.60 -8.85 -5.47
CA THR A 121 1.51 -9.33 -6.54
C THR A 121 0.79 -9.51 -7.89
N PRO A 122 -0.31 -10.28 -8.01
CA PRO A 122 -1.01 -10.40 -9.29
C PRO A 122 -1.62 -9.08 -9.77
N LEU A 123 -2.00 -8.16 -8.89
CA LEU A 123 -2.48 -6.84 -9.28
C LEU A 123 -1.38 -6.02 -9.94
N ALA A 124 -0.17 -6.04 -9.35
CA ALA A 124 0.99 -5.36 -9.90
C ALA A 124 1.40 -5.94 -11.26
N MET A 125 1.51 -7.27 -11.36
CA MET A 125 1.86 -7.97 -12.59
C MET A 125 0.87 -7.70 -13.73
N THR A 126 -0.42 -7.53 -13.41
CA THR A 126 -1.49 -7.28 -14.40
C THR A 126 -1.83 -5.80 -14.58
N SER A 127 -1.00 -4.88 -14.08
CA SER A 127 -1.24 -3.43 -14.18
C SER A 127 -0.94 -2.85 -15.58
N SER A 128 -0.30 -3.59 -16.47
CA SER A 128 0.01 -3.15 -17.84
C SER A 128 -1.24 -3.10 -18.72
N HIS A 129 -1.23 -2.21 -19.74
CA HIS A 129 -2.31 -2.14 -20.73
C HIS A 129 -2.45 -3.42 -21.55
N TRP A 130 -1.36 -4.14 -21.76
CA TRP A 130 -1.39 -5.44 -22.42
C TRP A 130 -2.17 -6.47 -21.59
N ALA A 131 -1.84 -6.59 -20.28
CA ALA A 131 -2.52 -7.51 -19.38
C ALA A 131 -4.00 -7.16 -19.21
N GLN A 132 -4.35 -5.88 -19.15
CA GLN A 132 -5.75 -5.42 -19.12
C GLN A 132 -6.54 -5.91 -20.34
N ARG A 133 -5.96 -5.80 -21.54
CA ARG A 133 -6.59 -6.28 -22.78
C ARG A 133 -6.68 -7.80 -22.82
N ALA A 134 -5.61 -8.51 -22.45
CA ALA A 134 -5.57 -9.96 -22.45
C ALA A 134 -6.57 -10.59 -21.46
N LEU A 135 -6.73 -10.02 -20.28
CA LEU A 135 -7.62 -10.51 -19.22
C LEU A 135 -9.08 -10.06 -19.39
N GLY A 136 -9.34 -8.97 -20.11
CA GLY A 136 -10.69 -8.43 -20.34
C GLY A 136 -11.50 -8.27 -19.03
N ARG A 137 -12.67 -8.91 -18.95
CA ARG A 137 -13.54 -8.84 -17.76
C ARG A 137 -12.90 -9.43 -16.50
N LYS A 138 -12.04 -10.46 -16.64
CA LYS A 138 -11.34 -11.09 -15.52
C LYS A 138 -10.40 -10.10 -14.81
N TRP A 139 -9.83 -9.14 -15.54
CA TRP A 139 -9.00 -8.10 -14.98
C TRP A 139 -9.74 -7.28 -13.91
N SER A 140 -10.97 -6.86 -14.19
CA SER A 140 -11.75 -6.07 -13.23
C SER A 140 -12.12 -6.88 -11.99
N THR A 141 -12.38 -8.18 -12.12
CA THR A 141 -12.67 -9.09 -11.01
C THR A 141 -11.42 -9.28 -10.14
N LEU A 142 -10.26 -9.55 -10.76
CA LEU A 142 -8.99 -9.65 -10.05
C LEU A 142 -8.69 -8.36 -9.28
N HIS A 143 -8.84 -7.18 -9.89
CA HIS A 143 -8.53 -5.90 -9.24
C HIS A 143 -9.53 -5.49 -8.13
N LYS A 144 -10.63 -6.24 -7.93
CA LYS A 144 -11.50 -6.10 -6.74
C LYS A 144 -10.84 -6.64 -5.46
N THR A 145 -9.81 -7.50 -5.56
CA THR A 145 -9.06 -7.97 -4.38
C THR A 145 -8.39 -6.83 -3.62
N ILE A 146 -8.27 -5.62 -4.23
CA ILE A 146 -7.82 -4.41 -3.53
C ILE A 146 -8.65 -4.12 -2.26
N TYR A 147 -9.91 -4.53 -2.20
CA TYR A 147 -10.75 -4.36 -1.01
C TYR A 147 -10.30 -5.28 0.13
N ALA A 148 -9.99 -6.54 -0.18
CA ALA A 148 -9.42 -7.48 0.79
C ALA A 148 -8.04 -7.01 1.26
N ILE A 149 -7.20 -6.52 0.34
CA ILE A 149 -5.88 -5.95 0.64
C ILE A 149 -6.01 -4.78 1.62
N ALA A 150 -6.98 -3.88 1.42
CA ALA A 150 -7.20 -2.73 2.30
C ALA A 150 -7.58 -3.17 3.73
N VAL A 151 -8.43 -4.17 3.87
CA VAL A 151 -8.80 -4.76 5.17
C VAL A 151 -7.60 -5.42 5.83
N LEU A 152 -6.86 -6.26 5.09
CA LEU A 152 -5.67 -6.94 5.59
C LEU A 152 -4.57 -5.96 6.04
N ALA A 153 -4.37 -4.85 5.30
CA ALA A 153 -3.41 -3.82 5.66
C ALA A 153 -3.77 -3.13 6.98
N ILE A 154 -5.05 -2.82 7.21
CA ILE A 154 -5.51 -2.26 8.49
C ILE A 154 -5.38 -3.27 9.62
N LEU A 155 -5.76 -4.54 9.42
CA LEU A 155 -5.60 -5.59 10.42
C LEU A 155 -4.13 -5.80 10.78
N HIS A 156 -3.23 -5.84 9.77
CA HIS A 156 -1.79 -5.92 9.98
C HIS A 156 -1.29 -4.76 10.85
N TYR A 157 -1.68 -3.53 10.53
CA TYR A 157 -1.25 -2.35 11.26
C TYR A 157 -1.84 -2.31 12.68
N TRP A 158 -3.11 -2.66 12.83
CA TRP A 158 -3.80 -2.70 14.11
C TRP A 158 -3.14 -3.71 15.07
N TRP A 159 -2.92 -4.95 14.66
CA TRP A 159 -2.28 -5.95 15.51
C TRP A 159 -0.84 -5.58 15.87
N HIS A 160 -0.11 -4.96 14.95
CA HIS A 160 1.23 -4.45 15.24
C HIS A 160 1.23 -3.37 16.33
N LYS A 161 0.20 -2.54 16.38
CA LYS A 161 0.06 -1.42 17.31
C LYS A 161 -0.70 -1.77 18.59
N ALA A 162 -1.60 -2.75 18.59
CA ALA A 162 -2.43 -3.13 19.73
C ALA A 162 -1.60 -3.50 20.95
N GLY A 163 -0.47 -4.19 20.77
CA GLY A 163 0.45 -4.53 21.87
C GLY A 163 1.19 -3.32 22.49
N LYS A 164 1.15 -2.15 21.84
CA LYS A 164 1.81 -0.89 22.30
C LYS A 164 0.81 0.15 22.80
N ASN A 165 -0.48 -0.17 22.82
CA ASN A 165 -1.61 0.73 23.17
C ASN A 165 -1.61 2.06 22.38
N ASP A 166 -1.12 2.05 21.13
CA ASP A 166 -0.98 3.19 20.22
C ASP A 166 -1.84 2.96 18.96
N ILE A 167 -3.16 3.03 19.14
CA ILE A 167 -4.14 2.71 18.09
C ILE A 167 -4.71 3.94 17.37
N ASP A 168 -4.42 5.16 17.84
CA ASP A 168 -5.02 6.39 17.28
C ASP A 168 -4.70 6.57 15.81
N THR A 169 -3.43 6.41 15.43
CA THR A 169 -3.01 6.50 14.02
C THR A 169 -3.66 5.41 13.16
N VAL A 170 -3.84 4.20 13.70
CA VAL A 170 -4.52 3.10 13.02
C VAL A 170 -5.99 3.44 12.78
N ALA A 171 -6.66 4.01 13.79
CA ALA A 171 -8.06 4.41 13.70
C ALA A 171 -8.27 5.48 12.61
N ILE A 172 -7.35 6.45 12.49
CA ILE A 172 -7.38 7.46 11.44
C ILE A 172 -7.30 6.80 10.04
N TYR A 173 -6.32 5.92 9.81
CA TYR A 173 -6.20 5.24 8.52
C TYR A 173 -7.38 4.31 8.23
N ALA A 174 -7.91 3.62 9.24
CA ALA A 174 -9.11 2.79 9.10
C ALA A 174 -10.32 3.64 8.71
N ALA A 175 -10.54 4.77 9.37
CA ALA A 175 -11.62 5.70 9.04
C ALA A 175 -11.48 6.25 7.60
N VAL A 176 -10.27 6.64 7.19
CA VAL A 176 -9.99 7.09 5.82
C VAL A 176 -10.31 5.99 4.81
N ILE A 177 -9.84 4.76 5.03
CA ILE A 177 -10.09 3.65 4.10
C ILE A 177 -11.59 3.32 4.04
N VAL A 178 -12.29 3.24 5.17
CA VAL A 178 -13.74 3.01 5.20
C VAL A 178 -14.46 4.10 4.42
N PHE A 179 -14.14 5.37 4.67
CA PHE A 179 -14.70 6.51 3.93
C PHE A 179 -14.49 6.37 2.42
N LEU A 180 -13.26 6.08 1.97
CA LEU A 180 -12.94 5.91 0.55
C LEU A 180 -13.64 4.70 -0.09
N LEU A 181 -13.87 3.64 0.69
CA LEU A 181 -14.60 2.46 0.22
C LEU A 181 -16.10 2.71 0.12
N CYS A 182 -16.70 3.58 0.95
CA CYS A 182 -18.11 3.96 0.86
C CYS A 182 -18.47 4.52 -0.53
N PHE A 183 -17.58 5.30 -1.16
CA PHE A 183 -17.81 5.82 -2.53
C PHE A 183 -17.89 4.72 -3.62
N ARG A 184 -17.57 3.47 -3.29
CA ARG A 184 -17.63 2.35 -4.23
C ARG A 184 -18.90 1.54 -4.10
N ILE A 185 -19.71 1.81 -3.07
CA ILE A 185 -21.04 1.23 -2.89
C ILE A 185 -21.97 1.82 -3.96
N PRO A 186 -22.74 0.99 -4.69
CA PRO A 186 -23.62 1.47 -5.77
C PRO A 186 -24.59 2.59 -5.37
N PHE A 187 -25.02 2.59 -4.12
CA PHE A 187 -25.94 3.60 -3.57
C PHE A 187 -25.33 5.01 -3.63
N PHE A 188 -24.09 5.20 -3.19
CA PHE A 188 -23.41 6.50 -3.25
C PHE A 188 -23.02 6.88 -4.67
N ARG A 189 -22.66 5.92 -5.52
CA ARG A 189 -22.25 6.14 -6.90
C ARG A 189 -23.39 6.61 -7.81
N LYS A 190 -24.66 6.33 -7.47
CA LYS A 190 -25.83 6.77 -8.24
C LYS A 190 -26.26 8.20 -7.92
N ARG A 191 -25.78 8.77 -6.81
CA ARG A 191 -26.15 10.12 -6.36
C ARG A 191 -25.14 11.21 -6.72
N LEU A 192 -23.99 10.83 -7.26
CA LEU A 192 -22.90 11.70 -7.73
C LEU A 192 -22.76 11.63 -9.25
#